data_3f2f6fcd32837cb725f8954ebabf44b9
#
_entry.id   3f2f6fcd32837cb725f8954ebabf44b9
#
_cell.length_a   1.000
_cell.length_b   1.000
_cell.length_c   1.000
_cell.angle_alpha   90.00
_cell.angle_beta   90.00
_cell.angle_gamma   90.00
#
_symmetry.space_group_name_H-M   'P 1'
#
loop_
_entity.id
_entity.type
_entity.pdbx_description
1 polymer ?
#
loop_
_entity_poly.entity_id
_entity_poly.type
_entity_poly.pdbx_seq_one_letter_code
_entity_poly.pdbx_strand_id
1 'polypeptide(L)'
;LDEAVTYTRERQQFGQPIADFQNTQFMLADMATDLEAARALLYLAAAKVTDNAPDKTRFSAMAKRLATDNGSAVVDRALQLFG
;
A
#
# COMPACT_ATOMS: atom_id res chain seq x y z
N LEU A 1 4.68 3.38 -6.38
CA LEU A 1 4.74 1.96 -6.77
C LEU A 1 5.42 1.75 -8.12
N ASP A 2 5.13 2.59 -9.11
CA ASP A 2 5.74 2.46 -10.44
C ASP A 2 7.26 2.62 -10.39
N GLU A 3 7.75 3.56 -9.59
CA GLU A 3 9.18 3.75 -9.41
C GLU A 3 9.83 2.53 -8.73
N ALA A 4 9.16 1.93 -7.74
CA ALA A 4 9.66 0.73 -7.08
C ALA A 4 9.75 -0.44 -8.06
N VAL A 5 8.75 -0.63 -8.92
CA VAL A 5 8.76 -1.69 -9.92
C VAL A 5 9.88 -1.48 -10.92
N THR A 6 10.05 -0.26 -11.43
CA THR A 6 11.11 0.06 -12.39
C THR A 6 12.49 -0.17 -11.77
N TYR A 7 12.73 0.30 -10.54
CA TYR A 7 14.00 0.10 -9.84
C TYR A 7 14.31 -1.37 -9.65
N THR A 8 13.31 -2.16 -9.27
CA THR A 8 13.47 -3.60 -9.08
C THR A 8 13.87 -4.30 -10.38
N ARG A 9 13.26 -3.91 -11.51
CA ARG A 9 13.61 -4.47 -12.82
C ARG A 9 15.04 -4.13 -13.21
N GLU A 10 15.49 -2.93 -12.96
CA GLU A 10 16.87 -2.52 -13.23
C GLU A 10 17.86 -3.35 -12.42
N ARG A 11 17.62 -3.56 -11.14
CA ARG A 11 18.46 -4.39 -10.28
C ARG A 11 18.50 -5.83 -10.77
N GLN A 12 17.40 -6.32 -11.29
CA GLN A 12 17.31 -7.66 -11.85
C GLN A 12 18.22 -7.81 -13.07
N GLN A 13 18.34 -6.79 -13.91
CA GLN A 13 19.25 -6.78 -15.05
C GLN A 13 20.71 -6.90 -14.63
N PHE A 14 21.03 -6.53 -13.39
CA PHE A 14 22.37 -6.66 -12.85
C PHE A 14 22.61 -7.98 -12.11
N GLY A 15 21.75 -8.98 -12.34
CA GLY A 15 22.01 -10.34 -11.91
C GLY A 15 21.50 -10.74 -10.54
N GLN A 16 20.42 -10.15 -10.06
CA GLN A 16 19.81 -10.61 -8.82
C GLN A 16 19.28 -12.03 -8.95
N PRO A 17 19.38 -12.85 -7.87
CA PRO A 17 18.80 -14.18 -7.89
C PRO A 17 17.29 -14.18 -8.10
N ILE A 18 16.78 -15.20 -8.78
CA ILE A 18 15.34 -15.34 -9.06
C ILE A 18 14.53 -15.36 -7.78
N ALA A 19 15.03 -16.00 -6.71
CA ALA A 19 14.34 -16.06 -5.42
C ALA A 19 14.12 -14.66 -4.82
N ASP A 20 15.14 -13.79 -4.89
CA ASP A 20 15.03 -12.42 -4.42
C ASP A 20 14.04 -11.62 -5.26
N PHE A 21 14.03 -11.85 -6.56
CA PHE A 21 13.05 -11.22 -7.44
C PHE A 21 11.62 -11.61 -7.09
N GLN A 22 11.36 -12.89 -6.82
CA GLN A 22 10.04 -13.36 -6.42
C GLN A 22 9.61 -12.74 -5.09
N ASN A 23 10.50 -12.65 -4.10
CA ASN A 23 10.21 -11.99 -2.83
C ASN A 23 9.86 -10.52 -3.04
N THR A 24 10.57 -9.83 -3.91
CA THR A 24 10.28 -8.44 -4.25
C THR A 24 8.91 -8.31 -4.90
N GLN A 25 8.54 -9.23 -5.79
CA GLN A 25 7.22 -9.26 -6.41
C GLN A 25 6.11 -9.42 -5.37
N PHE A 26 6.28 -10.32 -4.40
CA PHE A 26 5.32 -10.52 -3.33
C PHE A 26 5.19 -9.28 -2.45
N MET A 27 6.30 -8.62 -2.11
CA MET A 27 6.27 -7.38 -1.34
C MET A 27 5.53 -6.27 -2.07
N LEU A 28 5.74 -6.12 -3.37
CA LEU A 28 5.02 -5.14 -4.18
C LEU A 28 3.54 -5.43 -4.24
N ALA A 29 3.16 -6.71 -4.37
CA ALA A 29 1.75 -7.11 -4.35
C ALA A 29 1.10 -6.80 -3.00
N ASP A 30 1.79 -7.05 -1.89
CA ASP A 30 1.29 -6.71 -0.55
C ASP A 30 1.09 -5.21 -0.40
N MET A 31 2.05 -4.40 -0.85
CA MET A 31 1.95 -2.95 -0.80
C MET A 31 0.75 -2.45 -1.60
N ALA A 32 0.54 -2.99 -2.81
CA ALA A 32 -0.59 -2.62 -3.66
C ALA A 32 -1.92 -3.01 -3.00
N THR A 33 -1.98 -4.20 -2.40
CA THR A 33 -3.17 -4.68 -1.69
C THR A 33 -3.51 -3.76 -0.52
N ASP A 34 -2.52 -3.39 0.29
CA ASP A 34 -2.71 -2.50 1.44
C ASP A 34 -3.20 -1.12 1.01
N LEU A 35 -2.63 -0.58 -0.07
CA LEU A 35 -3.05 0.71 -0.61
C LEU A 35 -4.49 0.67 -1.14
N GLU A 36 -4.86 -0.38 -1.86
CA GLU A 36 -6.21 -0.52 -2.38
C GLU A 36 -7.23 -0.74 -1.27
N ALA A 37 -6.89 -1.48 -0.22
CA ALA A 37 -7.75 -1.66 0.93
C ALA A 37 -8.00 -0.32 1.65
N ALA A 38 -6.96 0.48 1.84
CA ALA A 38 -7.07 1.80 2.46
C ALA A 38 -7.93 2.74 1.60
N ARG A 39 -7.74 2.70 0.28
CA ARG A 39 -8.53 3.50 -0.67
C ARG A 39 -10.00 3.13 -0.62
N ALA A 40 -10.31 1.84 -0.63
CA ALA A 40 -11.69 1.35 -0.59
C ALA A 40 -12.40 1.79 0.70
N LEU A 41 -11.71 1.69 1.84
CA LEU A 41 -12.26 2.11 3.12
C LEU A 41 -12.46 3.63 3.16
N LEU A 42 -11.53 4.40 2.58
CA LEU A 42 -11.64 5.85 2.49
C LEU A 42 -12.87 6.27 1.68
N TYR A 43 -13.11 5.62 0.54
CA TYR A 43 -14.28 5.91 -0.29
C TYR A 43 -15.58 5.56 0.44
N LEU A 44 -15.60 4.44 1.14
CA LEU A 44 -16.77 4.04 1.94
C LEU A 44 -17.04 5.07 3.05
N ALA A 45 -15.99 5.50 3.76
CA ALA A 45 -16.12 6.50 4.82
C ALA A 45 -16.64 7.83 4.24
N ALA A 46 -16.13 8.24 3.08
CA ALA A 46 -16.58 9.47 2.42
C ALA A 46 -18.07 9.38 2.02
N ALA A 47 -18.52 8.24 1.52
CA ALA A 47 -19.92 8.03 1.20
C ALA A 47 -20.80 8.13 2.43
N LYS A 48 -20.36 7.53 3.55
CA LYS A 48 -21.11 7.61 4.82
C LYS A 48 -21.21 9.04 5.36
N VAL A 49 -20.16 9.84 5.22
CA VAL A 49 -20.19 11.25 5.60
C VAL A 49 -21.16 12.02 4.70
N THR A 50 -21.10 11.80 3.40
CA THR A 50 -21.99 12.45 2.41
C THR A 50 -23.46 12.12 2.70
N ASP A 51 -23.75 10.86 3.03
CA ASP A 51 -25.11 10.40 3.34
C ASP A 51 -25.53 10.69 4.78
N ASN A 52 -24.66 11.28 5.58
CA ASN A 52 -24.88 11.53 7.00
C ASN A 52 -25.29 10.25 7.76
N ALA A 53 -24.61 9.15 7.46
CA ALA A 53 -24.89 7.86 8.07
C ALA A 53 -24.61 7.88 9.59
N PRO A 54 -25.36 7.10 10.40
CA PRO A 54 -25.15 7.08 11.87
C PRO A 54 -23.76 6.60 12.28
N ASP A 55 -23.10 5.76 11.46
CA ASP A 55 -21.77 5.20 11.74
C ASP A 55 -20.63 5.92 11.01
N LYS A 56 -20.89 7.11 10.46
CA LYS A 56 -19.89 7.87 9.69
C LYS A 56 -18.61 8.17 10.47
N THR A 57 -18.75 8.51 11.75
CA THR A 57 -17.59 8.85 12.60
C THR A 57 -16.69 7.63 12.80
N ARG A 58 -17.29 6.48 13.05
CA ARG A 58 -16.52 5.23 13.20
C ARG A 58 -15.76 4.88 11.92
N PHE A 59 -16.42 4.94 10.78
CA PHE A 59 -15.76 4.63 9.51
C PHE A 59 -14.69 5.65 9.13
N SER A 60 -14.90 6.94 9.44
CA SER A 60 -13.88 7.97 9.22
C SER A 60 -12.63 7.72 10.07
N ALA A 61 -12.81 7.33 11.33
CA ALA A 61 -11.70 7.00 12.23
C ALA A 61 -10.96 5.76 11.75
N MET A 62 -11.68 4.73 11.30
CA MET A 62 -11.09 3.50 10.77
C MET A 62 -10.27 3.77 9.50
N ALA A 63 -10.81 4.58 8.59
CA ALA A 63 -10.13 4.93 7.34
C ALA A 63 -8.83 5.69 7.63
N LYS A 64 -8.86 6.65 8.55
CA LYS A 64 -7.68 7.41 8.94
C LYS A 64 -6.62 6.51 9.54
N ARG A 65 -7.00 5.62 10.44
CA ARG A 65 -6.06 4.70 11.08
C ARG A 65 -5.42 3.75 10.06
N LEU A 66 -6.23 3.15 9.20
CA LEU A 66 -5.74 2.22 8.20
C LEU A 66 -4.80 2.92 7.21
N ALA A 67 -5.15 4.12 6.76
CA ALA A 67 -4.32 4.89 5.84
C ALA A 67 -2.98 5.26 6.49
N THR A 68 -2.97 5.63 7.76
CA THR A 68 -1.75 5.95 8.49
C THR A 68 -0.86 4.72 8.65
N ASP A 69 -1.43 3.60 9.09
CA ASP A 69 -0.69 2.36 9.32
C ASP A 69 -0.14 1.81 8.00
N ASN A 70 -0.95 1.78 6.94
CA ASN A 70 -0.52 1.29 5.64
C ASN A 70 0.51 2.22 5.00
N GLY A 71 0.37 3.52 5.19
CA GLY A 71 1.35 4.49 4.71
C GLY A 71 2.73 4.23 5.31
N SER A 72 2.80 3.99 6.62
CA SER A 72 4.05 3.66 7.30
C SER A 72 4.63 2.35 6.79
N ALA A 73 3.81 1.32 6.62
CA ALA A 73 4.24 0.03 6.10
C ALA A 73 4.79 0.13 4.68
N VAL A 74 4.13 0.93 3.82
CA VAL A 74 4.59 1.16 2.44
C VAL A 74 5.94 1.84 2.44
N VAL A 75 6.14 2.86 3.27
CA VAL A 75 7.43 3.56 3.37
C VAL A 75 8.52 2.60 3.84
N ASP A 76 8.26 1.81 4.87
CA ASP A 76 9.24 0.85 5.39
C ASP A 76 9.64 -0.16 4.32
N ARG A 77 8.69 -0.70 3.58
CA ARG A 77 8.97 -1.66 2.50
C ARG A 77 9.72 -1.03 1.34
N ALA A 78 9.37 0.21 0.99
CA ALA A 78 10.08 0.95 -0.05
C ALA A 78 11.55 1.16 0.34
N LEU A 79 11.82 1.50 1.61
CA LEU A 79 13.18 1.64 2.11
C LEU A 79 13.95 0.32 2.04
N GLN A 80 13.30 -0.81 2.29
CA GLN A 80 13.92 -2.12 2.13
C GLN A 80 14.28 -2.42 0.68
N LEU A 81 13.45 -1.99 -0.27
CA LEU A 81 13.67 -2.23 -1.70
C LEU A 81 14.76 -1.33 -2.27
N PHE A 82 14.83 -0.08 -1.82
CA PHE A 82 15.76 0.91 -2.38
C PHE A 82 17.01 1.13 -1.52
N GLY A 83 16.91 0.80 -0.27
CA GLY A 83 17.99 1.01 0.69
C GLY A 83 18.92 -0.14 0.80
#